data_9ede93eaf20a3cd42adcd7d6c48ea81b
#
_entry.id   9ede93eaf20a3cd42adcd7d6c48ea81b
#
_cell.length_a   1.000
_cell.length_b   1.000
_cell.length_c   1.000
_cell.angle_alpha   90.00
_cell.angle_beta   90.00
_cell.angle_gamma   90.00
#
_symmetry.space_group_name_H-M   'P 1'
#
loop_
_entity.id
_entity.type
_entity.pdbx_description
1 polymer ?
#
loop_
_entity_poly.entity_id
_entity_poly.type
_entity_poly.pdbx_seq_one_letter_code
_entity_poly.pdbx_strand_id
1 'polypeptide(L)'
;MLVGRSPRPFSHPDWIYEIKWDGFRSLAYLEDGHCKLISRNGNEFKSFASLNLALPLECGARDAVLDGEIVCLDKTGTSQFTNLLFRRGEPRYYAFDLLSCNGEDLRYLPLADRKHKLHSLVPTNGERRCTVITLRAWVRSCSILSASAISKV
;
A
#
# COMPACT_ATOMS: atom_id res chain seq x y z
N MET A 1 9.97 6.09 -0.01
CA MET A 1 9.93 7.11 -1.08
C MET A 1 9.40 8.41 -0.50
N LEU A 2 10.07 9.55 -0.71
CA LEU A 2 9.59 10.85 -0.26
C LEU A 2 8.84 11.49 -1.42
N VAL A 3 7.57 11.80 -1.19
CA VAL A 3 6.72 12.47 -2.19
C VAL A 3 6.96 13.98 -2.12
N GLY A 4 7.36 14.58 -3.25
CA GLY A 4 7.44 16.03 -3.39
C GLY A 4 6.04 16.66 -3.38
N ARG A 5 5.90 17.84 -2.76
CA ARG A 5 4.66 18.62 -2.86
C ARG A 5 4.72 19.50 -4.13
N SER A 6 3.75 19.34 -5.01
CA SER A 6 3.52 20.32 -6.09
C SER A 6 2.43 21.29 -5.64
N PRO A 7 2.61 22.61 -5.84
CA PRO A 7 1.61 23.60 -5.48
C PRO A 7 0.37 23.57 -6.38
N ARG A 8 0.45 22.91 -7.53
CA ARG A 8 -0.66 22.77 -8.50
C ARG A 8 -0.71 21.35 -9.03
N PRO A 9 -1.91 20.81 -9.29
CA PRO A 9 -2.06 19.58 -10.04
C PRO A 9 -1.40 19.73 -11.43
N PHE A 10 -0.68 18.69 -11.86
CA PHE A 10 -0.09 18.63 -13.18
C PHE A 10 -0.27 17.22 -13.75
N SER A 11 -0.20 17.10 -15.07
CA SER A 11 -0.20 15.82 -15.76
C SER A 11 1.06 15.71 -16.62
N HIS A 12 1.77 14.60 -16.53
CA HIS A 12 3.00 14.36 -17.28
C HIS A 12 3.13 12.87 -17.61
N PRO A 13 3.55 12.48 -18.83
CA PRO A 13 3.62 11.08 -19.25
C PRO A 13 4.61 10.23 -18.44
N ASP A 14 5.67 10.85 -17.90
CA ASP A 14 6.71 10.15 -17.14
C ASP A 14 6.40 10.06 -15.63
N TRP A 15 5.17 10.37 -15.22
CA TRP A 15 4.78 10.36 -13.82
C TRP A 15 3.65 9.39 -13.56
N ILE A 16 3.76 8.68 -12.44
CA ILE A 16 2.71 7.83 -11.88
C ILE A 16 2.04 8.61 -10.75
N TYR A 17 0.70 8.65 -10.77
CA TYR A 17 -0.09 9.29 -9.73
C TYR A 17 -0.68 8.23 -8.83
N GLU A 18 -0.62 8.47 -7.53
CA GLU A 18 -1.13 7.57 -6.51
C GLU A 18 -2.12 8.30 -5.60
N ILE A 19 -3.08 7.56 -5.06
CA ILE A 19 -3.98 8.09 -4.04
C ILE A 19 -3.17 8.27 -2.75
N LYS A 20 -3.22 9.47 -2.19
CA LYS A 20 -2.70 9.72 -0.85
C LYS A 20 -3.74 9.28 0.18
N TRP A 21 -3.53 8.08 0.69
CA TRP A 21 -4.33 7.58 1.78
C TRP A 21 -4.05 8.35 3.08
N ASP A 22 -5.06 8.50 3.92
CA ASP A 22 -4.93 9.06 5.27
C ASP A 22 -5.01 7.91 6.29
N GLY A 23 -3.84 7.47 6.76
CA GLY A 23 -3.69 6.30 7.59
C GLY A 23 -2.35 6.23 8.32
N PHE A 24 -1.90 5.02 8.65
CA PHE A 24 -0.59 4.75 9.21
C PHE A 24 0.30 4.07 8.18
N ARG A 25 1.34 4.76 7.71
CA ARG A 25 2.34 4.13 6.86
C ARG A 25 3.06 3.02 7.59
N SER A 26 3.16 1.88 6.93
CA SER A 26 3.74 0.68 7.48
C SER A 26 4.50 -0.12 6.44
N LEU A 27 5.65 -0.68 6.85
CA LEU A 27 6.26 -1.80 6.15
C LEU A 27 5.64 -3.09 6.68
N ALA A 28 5.18 -3.95 5.76
CA ALA A 28 4.76 -5.31 6.09
C ALA A 28 5.90 -6.27 5.74
N TYR A 29 6.48 -6.87 6.76
CA TYR A 29 7.48 -7.94 6.63
C TYR A 29 6.76 -9.28 6.67
N LEU A 30 6.78 -9.99 5.56
CA LEU A 30 6.23 -11.33 5.40
C LEU A 30 7.38 -12.33 5.40
N GLU A 31 7.29 -13.36 6.22
CA GLU A 31 8.29 -14.42 6.31
C GLU A 31 7.62 -15.71 6.80
N ASP A 32 7.71 -16.78 6.02
CA ASP A 32 7.21 -18.12 6.34
C ASP A 32 5.78 -18.14 6.94
N GLY A 33 4.85 -17.42 6.34
CA GLY A 33 3.45 -17.36 6.77
C GLY A 33 3.17 -16.44 7.97
N HIS A 34 4.17 -15.67 8.41
CA HIS A 34 4.04 -14.66 9.46
C HIS A 34 4.13 -13.25 8.87
N CYS A 35 3.50 -12.29 9.54
CA CYS A 35 3.60 -10.88 9.17
C CYS A 35 3.92 -10.01 10.39
N LYS A 36 4.81 -9.03 10.21
CA LYS A 36 5.04 -7.94 11.15
C LYS A 36 4.83 -6.61 10.44
N LEU A 37 3.96 -5.77 11.00
CA LEU A 37 3.72 -4.42 10.52
C LEU A 37 4.59 -3.45 11.30
N ILE A 38 5.49 -2.76 10.60
CA ILE A 38 6.46 -1.85 11.22
C ILE A 38 6.15 -0.41 10.80
N SER A 39 6.00 0.46 11.79
CA SER A 39 5.74 1.89 11.58
C SER A 39 6.96 2.63 11.02
N ARG A 40 6.74 3.86 10.54
CA ARG A 40 7.82 4.76 10.08
C ARG A 40 8.94 4.97 11.12
N ASN A 41 8.61 4.88 12.41
CA ASN A 41 9.57 5.05 13.50
C ASN A 41 10.23 3.73 13.94
N GLY A 42 10.04 2.63 13.20
CA GLY A 42 10.60 1.32 13.51
C GLY A 42 9.84 0.54 14.60
N ASN A 43 8.70 1.03 15.08
CA ASN A 43 7.90 0.34 16.08
C ASN A 43 6.92 -0.64 15.44
N GLU A 44 6.76 -1.81 16.03
CA GLU A 44 5.77 -2.80 15.59
C GLU A 44 4.35 -2.38 15.97
N PHE A 45 3.43 -2.48 15.01
CA PHE A 45 2.01 -2.27 15.23
C PHE A 45 1.34 -3.52 15.81
N LYS A 46 1.23 -3.60 17.13
CA LYS A 46 0.56 -4.71 17.83
C LYS A 46 -0.99 -4.66 17.71
N SER A 47 -1.53 -3.51 17.32
CA SER A 47 -2.98 -3.26 17.30
C SER A 47 -3.70 -3.83 16.08
N PHE A 48 -2.97 -4.25 15.05
CA PHE A 48 -3.53 -4.72 13.78
C PHE A 48 -3.31 -6.22 13.56
N ALA A 49 -3.58 -7.02 14.60
CA ALA A 49 -3.40 -8.48 14.55
C ALA A 49 -4.18 -9.15 13.41
N SER A 50 -5.36 -8.62 13.06
CA SER A 50 -6.14 -9.12 11.91
C SER A 50 -5.40 -8.98 10.59
N LEU A 51 -4.65 -7.88 10.39
CA LEU A 51 -3.81 -7.69 9.21
C LEU A 51 -2.61 -8.64 9.22
N ASN A 52 -1.98 -8.84 10.38
CA ASN A 52 -0.84 -9.76 10.50
C ASN A 52 -1.22 -11.20 10.13
N LEU A 53 -2.47 -11.61 10.38
CA LEU A 53 -3.00 -12.90 10.00
C LEU A 53 -3.42 -12.99 8.53
N ALA A 54 -3.99 -11.91 7.99
CA ALA A 54 -4.55 -11.91 6.64
C ALA A 54 -3.49 -11.73 5.55
N LEU A 55 -2.49 -10.85 5.77
CA LEU A 55 -1.46 -10.52 4.79
C LEU A 55 -0.69 -11.73 4.24
N PRO A 56 -0.21 -12.69 5.06
CA PRO A 56 0.47 -13.87 4.55
C PRO A 56 -0.42 -14.78 3.71
N LEU A 57 -1.72 -14.81 4.00
CA LEU A 57 -2.70 -15.65 3.27
C LEU A 57 -3.11 -15.03 1.94
N GLU A 58 -3.03 -13.72 1.82
CA GLU A 58 -3.46 -12.97 0.63
C GLU A 58 -2.29 -12.63 -0.29
N CYS A 59 -1.05 -12.64 0.21
CA CYS A 59 0.16 -12.40 -0.59
C CYS A 59 0.68 -13.71 -1.18
N GLY A 60 0.87 -13.76 -2.49
CA GLY A 60 1.39 -14.92 -3.21
C GLY A 60 2.91 -15.15 -3.08
N ALA A 61 3.58 -14.51 -2.13
CA ALA A 61 5.00 -14.67 -1.86
C ALA A 61 5.23 -15.34 -0.50
N ARG A 62 6.27 -16.18 -0.42
CA ARG A 62 6.71 -16.78 0.85
C ARG A 62 7.35 -15.73 1.75
N ASP A 63 8.23 -14.93 1.17
CA ASP A 63 8.94 -13.86 1.86
C ASP A 63 8.78 -12.56 1.05
N ALA A 64 8.37 -11.47 1.68
CA ALA A 64 8.25 -10.18 1.02
C ALA A 64 8.33 -9.02 2.01
N VAL A 65 8.80 -7.87 1.52
CA VAL A 65 8.66 -6.60 2.23
C VAL A 65 7.83 -5.65 1.37
N LEU A 66 6.62 -5.33 1.85
CA LEU A 66 5.69 -4.42 1.22
C LEU A 66 5.77 -3.05 1.90
N ASP A 67 5.73 -1.97 1.11
CA ASP A 67 5.50 -0.62 1.63
C ASP A 67 4.03 -0.24 1.36
N GLY A 68 3.33 0.22 2.38
CA GLY A 68 1.91 0.47 2.28
C GLY A 68 1.38 1.39 3.37
N GLU A 69 0.06 1.53 3.38
CA GLU A 69 -0.68 2.33 4.35
C GLU A 69 -1.78 1.48 4.99
N ILE A 70 -1.86 1.50 6.32
CA ILE A 70 -3.00 0.94 7.05
C ILE A 70 -4.08 1.99 7.08
N VAL A 71 -5.27 1.70 6.57
CA VAL A 71 -6.40 2.63 6.52
C VAL A 71 -7.68 1.99 7.01
N CYS A 72 -8.63 2.81 7.45
CA CYS A 72 -10.02 2.43 7.64
C CYS A 72 -10.87 3.25 6.66
N LEU A 73 -11.73 2.60 5.89
CA LEU A 73 -12.60 3.28 4.94
C LEU A 73 -14.04 3.30 5.44
N ASP A 74 -14.75 4.38 5.11
CA ASP A 74 -16.21 4.41 5.25
C ASP A 74 -16.90 3.70 4.07
N LYS A 75 -18.23 3.72 4.08
CA LYS A 75 -19.05 3.08 3.04
C LYS A 75 -18.88 3.71 1.65
N THR A 76 -18.34 4.92 1.56
CA THR A 76 -18.05 5.63 0.30
C THR A 76 -16.63 5.39 -0.20
N GLY A 77 -15.78 4.67 0.56
CA GLY A 77 -14.38 4.44 0.24
C GLY A 77 -13.45 5.57 0.66
N THR A 78 -13.93 6.51 1.49
CA THR A 78 -13.11 7.62 2.01
C THR A 78 -12.37 7.20 3.26
N SER A 79 -11.07 7.56 3.35
CA SER A 79 -10.24 7.25 4.52
C SER A 79 -10.76 7.97 5.77
N GLN A 80 -10.86 7.23 6.86
CA GLN A 80 -11.33 7.68 8.17
C GLN A 80 -10.24 7.49 9.22
N PHE A 81 -9.25 8.39 9.26
CA PHE A 81 -8.11 8.30 10.18
C PHE A 81 -8.54 8.21 11.65
N THR A 82 -9.57 8.96 12.04
CA THR A 82 -10.13 8.93 13.40
C THR A 82 -10.63 7.53 13.77
N ASN A 83 -11.28 6.84 12.85
CA ASN A 83 -11.75 5.47 13.08
C ASN A 83 -10.57 4.51 13.26
N LEU A 84 -9.51 4.68 12.48
CA LEU A 84 -8.28 3.89 12.61
C LEU A 84 -7.60 4.14 13.97
N LEU A 85 -7.46 5.40 14.37
CA LEU A 85 -6.85 5.81 15.63
C LEU A 85 -7.56 5.24 16.85
N PHE A 86 -8.91 5.27 16.85
CA PHE A 86 -9.75 4.74 17.94
C PHE A 86 -10.13 3.27 17.76
N ARG A 87 -9.53 2.56 16.79
CA ARG A 87 -9.80 1.13 16.50
C ARG A 87 -11.27 0.85 16.22
N ARG A 88 -11.92 1.78 15.50
CA ARG A 88 -13.31 1.66 15.05
C ARG A 88 -13.30 1.27 13.57
N GLY A 89 -14.04 0.23 13.23
CA GLY A 89 -14.11 -0.26 11.85
C GLY A 89 -12.99 -1.24 11.50
N GLU A 90 -13.00 -1.71 10.27
CA GLU A 90 -12.13 -2.76 9.77
C GLU A 90 -10.87 -2.14 9.13
N PRO A 91 -9.66 -2.44 9.63
CA PRO A 91 -8.43 -1.95 9.01
C PRO A 91 -8.16 -2.72 7.72
N ARG A 92 -7.62 -2.01 6.71
CA ARG A 92 -7.16 -2.55 5.43
C ARG A 92 -5.74 -2.10 5.18
N TYR A 93 -4.97 -2.92 4.46
CA TYR A 93 -3.62 -2.60 4.06
C TYR A 93 -3.56 -2.30 2.56
N TYR A 94 -3.17 -1.08 2.22
CA TYR A 94 -2.95 -0.66 0.83
C TYR A 94 -1.47 -0.72 0.52
N ALA A 95 -1.04 -1.80 -0.15
CA ALA A 95 0.32 -1.94 -0.65
C ALA A 95 0.49 -1.10 -1.93
N PHE A 96 1.50 -0.27 -1.97
CA PHE A 96 1.83 0.55 -3.13
C PHE A 96 3.27 0.36 -3.64
N ASP A 97 4.14 -0.32 -2.89
CA ASP A 97 5.47 -0.69 -3.35
C ASP A 97 5.91 -2.07 -2.81
N LEU A 98 6.80 -2.73 -3.54
CA LEU A 98 7.41 -4.01 -3.19
C LEU A 98 8.93 -3.82 -3.13
N LEU A 99 9.50 -3.97 -1.93
CA LEU A 99 10.90 -3.68 -1.68
C LEU A 99 11.80 -4.92 -1.81
N SER A 100 11.26 -6.09 -1.43
CA SER A 100 11.93 -7.38 -1.63
C SER A 100 10.90 -8.50 -1.81
N CYS A 101 11.30 -9.59 -2.47
CA CYS A 101 10.43 -10.73 -2.72
C CYS A 101 11.27 -12.01 -2.85
N ASN A 102 10.96 -13.04 -2.05
CA ASN A 102 11.59 -14.35 -2.08
C ASN A 102 13.14 -14.30 -2.12
N GLY A 103 13.71 -13.42 -1.26
CA GLY A 103 15.16 -13.23 -1.13
C GLY A 103 15.77 -12.23 -2.13
N GLU A 104 15.01 -11.73 -3.11
CA GLU A 104 15.50 -10.72 -4.07
C GLU A 104 15.24 -9.31 -3.53
N ASP A 105 16.28 -8.45 -3.46
CA ASP A 105 16.13 -7.01 -3.19
C ASP A 105 15.69 -6.30 -4.48
N LEU A 106 14.53 -5.67 -4.46
CA LEU A 106 13.95 -5.03 -5.63
C LEU A 106 14.15 -3.50 -5.66
N ARG A 107 14.74 -2.92 -4.62
CA ARG A 107 14.84 -1.47 -4.46
C ARG A 107 15.66 -0.77 -5.56
N TYR A 108 16.51 -1.52 -6.26
CA TYR A 108 17.28 -1.03 -7.41
C TYR A 108 16.50 -1.04 -8.73
N LEU A 109 15.36 -1.75 -8.79
CA LEU A 109 14.51 -1.77 -9.97
C LEU A 109 13.71 -0.47 -10.11
N PRO A 110 13.33 -0.09 -11.35
CA PRO A 110 12.36 0.97 -11.58
C PRO A 110 11.06 0.74 -10.81
N LEU A 111 10.43 1.81 -10.34
CA LEU A 111 9.16 1.74 -9.59
C LEU A 111 8.07 0.99 -10.37
N ALA A 112 8.02 1.19 -11.69
CA ALA A 112 7.06 0.51 -12.56
C ALA A 112 7.17 -1.02 -12.49
N ASP A 113 8.40 -1.54 -12.48
CA ASP A 113 8.66 -2.97 -12.45
C ASP A 113 8.30 -3.56 -11.08
N ARG A 114 8.63 -2.85 -9.99
CA ARG A 114 8.23 -3.24 -8.65
C ARG A 114 6.71 -3.29 -8.48
N LYS A 115 6.00 -2.31 -9.06
CA LYS A 115 4.52 -2.29 -9.07
C LYS A 115 3.93 -3.45 -9.87
N HIS A 116 4.50 -3.79 -11.01
CA HIS A 116 4.08 -4.97 -11.78
C HIS A 116 4.25 -6.26 -10.98
N LYS A 117 5.41 -6.45 -10.34
CA LYS A 117 5.64 -7.61 -9.44
C LYS A 117 4.62 -7.60 -8.28
N LEU A 118 4.39 -6.46 -7.63
CA LEU A 118 3.41 -6.33 -6.55
C LEU A 118 2.01 -6.77 -7.00
N HIS A 119 1.57 -6.33 -8.18
CA HIS A 119 0.26 -6.73 -8.73
C HIS A 119 0.13 -8.22 -9.01
N SER A 120 1.23 -8.91 -9.33
CA SER A 120 1.20 -10.36 -9.54
C SER A 120 1.11 -11.16 -8.24
N LEU A 121 1.53 -10.56 -7.12
CA LEU A 121 1.53 -11.21 -5.81
C LEU A 121 0.21 -11.07 -5.05
N VAL A 122 -0.55 -10.02 -5.35
CA VAL A 122 -1.80 -9.73 -4.63
C VAL A 122 -2.99 -10.09 -5.52
N PRO A 123 -3.85 -11.04 -5.10
CA PRO A 123 -5.03 -11.43 -5.87
C PRO A 123 -5.96 -10.24 -6.09
N THR A 124 -6.37 -10.04 -7.34
CA THR A 124 -7.24 -8.94 -7.75
C THR A 124 -8.72 -9.28 -7.73
N ASN A 125 -9.09 -10.45 -7.23
CA ASN A 125 -10.46 -10.94 -7.25
C ASN A 125 -11.29 -10.26 -6.17
N GLY A 126 -12.17 -9.34 -6.60
CA GLY A 126 -13.04 -8.51 -5.78
C GLY A 126 -14.12 -9.22 -4.96
N GLU A 127 -14.08 -10.55 -4.81
CA GLU A 127 -15.06 -11.34 -4.05
C GLU A 127 -14.56 -11.78 -2.67
N ARG A 128 -13.27 -11.68 -2.39
CA ARG A 128 -12.76 -11.88 -1.02
C ARG A 128 -12.63 -10.51 -0.37
N ARG A 129 -12.90 -10.45 0.91
CA ARG A 129 -12.62 -9.28 1.76
C ARG A 129 -11.10 -9.04 1.74
N CYS A 130 -10.61 -8.51 0.60
CA CYS A 130 -9.19 -8.26 0.41
C CYS A 130 -8.76 -7.22 1.45
N THR A 131 -8.02 -7.69 2.41
CA THR A 131 -7.36 -6.85 3.41
C THR A 131 -6.18 -6.15 2.77
N VAL A 132 -5.62 -6.74 1.70
CA VAL A 132 -4.54 -6.18 0.88
C VAL A 132 -5.10 -5.69 -0.44
N ILE A 133 -4.94 -4.43 -0.73
CA ILE A 133 -5.39 -3.81 -1.97
C ILE A 133 -4.19 -3.17 -2.66
N THR A 134 -4.01 -3.49 -3.94
CA THR A 134 -3.11 -2.76 -4.81
C THR A 134 -3.93 -1.89 -5.76
N LEU A 135 -3.47 -0.67 -6.02
CA LEU A 135 -4.14 0.19 -7.00
C LEU A 135 -3.75 -0.25 -8.41
N ARG A 136 -4.71 -0.79 -9.16
CA ARG A 136 -4.54 -1.12 -10.59
C ARG A 136 -4.54 0.11 -11.50
N ALA A 137 -5.07 1.23 -11.04
CA ALA A 137 -5.23 2.41 -11.87
C ALA A 137 -3.96 3.25 -11.87
N TRP A 138 -3.21 3.13 -12.95
CA TRP A 138 -2.18 4.09 -13.33
C TRP A 138 -2.89 5.25 -14.00
N VAL A 139 -3.17 6.30 -13.26
CA VAL A 139 -3.79 7.48 -13.85
C VAL A 139 -2.68 8.27 -14.53
N ARG A 140 -2.62 8.21 -15.85
CA ARG A 140 -1.70 9.04 -16.67
C ARG A 140 -2.17 10.50 -16.81
N SER A 141 -3.37 10.82 -16.28
CA SER A 141 -3.93 12.16 -16.33
C SER A 141 -4.68 12.48 -15.04
N CYS A 142 -4.29 13.56 -14.40
CA CYS A 142 -4.89 14.03 -13.14
C CYS A 142 -6.03 15.00 -13.45
N SER A 143 -7.22 14.50 -13.79
CA SER A 143 -8.34 15.39 -14.03
C SER A 143 -9.42 15.44 -12.95
N ILE A 144 -9.50 14.52 -11.97
CA ILE A 144 -10.70 14.50 -11.08
C ILE A 144 -10.48 13.93 -9.65
N LEU A 145 -9.30 13.62 -9.18
CA LEU A 145 -9.18 13.17 -7.79
C LEU A 145 -8.20 14.06 -7.04
N SER A 146 -8.47 14.31 -5.77
CA SER A 146 -7.53 14.93 -4.81
C SER A 146 -6.29 14.03 -4.61
N ALA A 147 -5.60 13.76 -5.71
CA ALA A 147 -4.39 13.00 -5.73
C ALA A 147 -3.25 13.93 -5.30
N SER A 148 -2.76 13.75 -4.07
CA SER A 148 -1.68 14.56 -3.53
C SER A 148 -0.38 13.78 -3.41
N ALA A 149 -0.19 12.72 -4.19
CA ALA A 149 1.05 11.98 -4.20
C ALA A 149 1.55 11.75 -5.62
N ILE A 150 2.78 12.15 -5.87
CA ILE A 150 3.43 12.11 -7.17
C ILE A 150 4.76 11.42 -7.01
N SER A 151 5.00 10.39 -7.80
CA SER A 151 6.30 9.74 -7.90
C SER A 151 6.78 9.78 -9.34
N LYS A 152 8.05 10.14 -9.55
CA LYS A 152 8.70 10.05 -10.86
C LYS A 152 9.07 8.59 -11.12
N VAL A 153 8.79 8.11 -12.32
CA VAL A 153 9.20 6.79 -12.82
C VAL A 153 10.71 6.74 -13.00
#